data_61ad0b7329ccf5a7796211d11682fafe
#
_entry.id   61ad0b7329ccf5a7796211d11682fafe
#
_cell.length_a   1.000
_cell.length_b   1.000
_cell.length_c   1.000
_cell.angle_alpha   90.00
_cell.angle_beta   90.00
_cell.angle_gamma   90.00
#
_symmetry.space_group_name_H-M   'P 1'
#
loop_
_entity.id
_entity.type
_entity.pdbx_description
1 polymer ?
#
loop_
_entity_poly.entity_id
_entity_poly.type
_entity_poly.pdbx_seq_one_letter_code
_entity_poly.pdbx_strand_id
1 'polypeptide(L)'
;MTHDGFIGGLGVRYELYYGNTNQGRGEFVRLTLEEAQADYVDVARESGPGLGPEAMAPYLKGTNVAHPQFAPPFLKHGDLVIGQTANILLYLGPRLGLAPESEGERLYAHQLQLTIADLVMEIQHTHHPVAHGLYYEDQKAEAITYTRHFLAERLPKFLGFFERVLGEREHLAGNRLSYVDLSMFQLIDGLRFSFPKTMARIERDYRGLVALHDRIAARPNVAAYLKSPRRLPWNERGVFRHYPELEER
;
A
#
# COMPACT_ATOMS: atom_id res chain seq x y z
N MET A 1 41.33 4.58 -2.35
CA MET A 1 40.27 4.64 -1.34
C MET A 1 39.36 3.45 -1.58
N THR A 2 39.34 2.59 -0.65
CA THR A 2 38.93 1.19 -0.71
C THR A 2 37.42 1.01 -0.97
N HIS A 3 37.09 0.28 -2.03
CA HIS A 3 35.77 -0.32 -2.21
C HIS A 3 35.56 -1.35 -1.09
N ASP A 4 34.75 -1.02 -0.10
CA ASP A 4 34.26 -2.01 0.82
C ASP A 4 33.29 -2.94 0.09
N GLY A 5 33.76 -4.17 -0.07
CA GLY A 5 33.01 -5.26 -0.70
C GLY A 5 31.76 -5.58 0.12
N PHE A 6 30.66 -5.70 -0.59
CA PHE A 6 29.40 -6.25 -0.10
C PHE A 6 29.66 -7.73 0.24
N ILE A 7 30.05 -8.00 1.48
CA ILE A 7 30.13 -9.36 2.02
C ILE A 7 28.68 -9.79 2.29
N GLY A 8 28.25 -10.85 1.60
CA GLY A 8 26.98 -11.52 1.87
C GLY A 8 26.95 -12.11 3.29
N GLY A 9 26.63 -11.26 4.26
CA GLY A 9 26.20 -11.67 5.58
C GLY A 9 24.72 -12.00 5.54
N LEU A 10 24.27 -12.99 6.28
CA LEU A 10 22.87 -13.28 6.57
C LEU A 10 22.20 -11.95 6.95
N GLY A 11 21.46 -11.37 5.99
CA GLY A 11 20.89 -10.03 6.14
C GLY A 11 19.94 -10.01 7.30
N VAL A 12 19.94 -8.90 8.06
CA VAL A 12 18.97 -8.71 9.14
C VAL A 12 17.57 -8.79 8.55
N ARG A 13 16.74 -9.65 9.10
CA ARG A 13 15.35 -9.88 8.65
C ARG A 13 14.51 -8.62 8.83
N TYR A 14 13.63 -8.33 7.87
CA TYR A 14 12.65 -7.26 8.02
C TYR A 14 11.51 -7.69 8.94
N GLU A 15 11.08 -6.81 9.82
CA GLU A 15 9.94 -7.01 10.71
C GLU A 15 8.86 -5.99 10.34
N LEU A 16 7.75 -6.46 9.74
CA LEU A 16 6.61 -5.62 9.39
C LEU A 16 5.57 -5.65 10.51
N TYR A 17 5.24 -4.48 11.02
CA TYR A 17 4.22 -4.28 12.05
C TYR A 17 2.98 -3.65 11.43
N TYR A 18 1.91 -4.44 11.31
CA TYR A 18 0.60 -3.99 10.82
C TYR A 18 -0.52 -4.87 11.39
N GLY A 19 -1.79 -4.48 11.12
CA GLY A 19 -2.95 -5.29 11.53
C GLY A 19 -2.95 -6.70 10.94
N ASN A 20 -3.43 -7.66 11.72
CA ASN A 20 -3.42 -9.09 11.38
C ASN A 20 -4.69 -9.57 10.67
N THR A 21 -5.68 -8.71 10.46
CA THR A 21 -7.01 -9.10 9.94
C THR A 21 -7.36 -8.49 8.59
N ASN A 22 -6.62 -7.51 8.10
CA ASN A 22 -6.93 -6.82 6.84
C ASN A 22 -5.67 -6.47 6.05
N GLN A 23 -5.84 -6.23 4.77
CA GLN A 23 -4.76 -5.82 3.88
C GLN A 23 -4.31 -4.39 4.21
N GLY A 24 -5.18 -3.43 4.07
CA GLY A 24 -5.00 -2.04 4.40
C GLY A 24 -3.70 -1.43 3.86
N ARG A 25 -3.13 -0.47 4.61
CA ARG A 25 -1.88 0.20 4.24
C ARG A 25 -0.64 -0.71 4.33
N GLY A 26 -0.68 -1.78 5.14
CA GLY A 26 0.40 -2.75 5.23
C GLY A 26 0.60 -3.57 3.96
N GLU A 27 -0.45 -3.72 3.16
CA GLU A 27 -0.39 -4.55 1.96
C GLU A 27 0.54 -3.97 0.88
N PHE A 28 0.64 -2.66 0.77
CA PHE A 28 1.60 -2.00 -0.12
C PHE A 28 3.04 -2.43 0.21
N VAL A 29 3.33 -2.59 1.50
CA VAL A 29 4.65 -3.05 1.97
C VAL A 29 4.82 -4.55 1.74
N ARG A 30 3.78 -5.37 2.05
CA ARG A 30 3.82 -6.82 1.82
C ARG A 30 4.11 -7.15 0.36
N LEU A 31 3.38 -6.53 -0.58
CA LEU A 31 3.60 -6.75 -2.01
C LEU A 31 5.05 -6.46 -2.45
N THR A 32 5.66 -5.42 -1.89
CA THR A 32 7.05 -5.07 -2.19
C THR A 32 8.02 -6.12 -1.64
N LEU A 33 7.81 -6.60 -0.41
CA LEU A 33 8.63 -7.64 0.20
C LEU A 33 8.45 -8.99 -0.50
N GLU A 34 7.21 -9.36 -0.85
CA GLU A 34 6.88 -10.61 -1.54
C GLU A 34 7.41 -10.63 -2.99
N GLU A 35 7.27 -9.53 -3.74
CA GLU A 35 7.83 -9.46 -5.09
C GLU A 35 9.35 -9.59 -5.08
N ALA A 36 10.01 -9.03 -4.10
CA ALA A 36 11.47 -9.14 -3.93
C ALA A 36 11.91 -10.46 -3.30
N GLN A 37 11.00 -11.34 -2.88
CA GLN A 37 11.30 -12.54 -2.08
C GLN A 37 12.17 -12.22 -0.85
N ALA A 38 11.93 -11.07 -0.22
CA ALA A 38 12.69 -10.63 0.94
C ALA A 38 12.39 -11.51 2.16
N ASP A 39 13.42 -11.75 2.99
CA ASP A 39 13.20 -12.41 4.28
C ASP A 39 12.55 -11.42 5.24
N TYR A 40 11.27 -11.65 5.58
CA TYR A 40 10.52 -10.81 6.50
C TYR A 40 9.58 -11.61 7.40
N VAL A 41 9.19 -11.00 8.51
CA VAL A 41 8.11 -11.47 9.39
C VAL A 41 7.01 -10.41 9.45
N ASP A 42 5.76 -10.85 9.29
CA ASP A 42 4.56 -10.04 9.54
C ASP A 42 4.19 -10.22 11.02
N VAL A 43 4.77 -9.37 11.87
CA VAL A 43 4.88 -9.56 13.32
C VAL A 43 3.54 -9.84 13.99
N ALA A 44 2.49 -9.08 13.65
CA ALA A 44 1.18 -9.23 14.28
C ALA A 44 0.44 -10.52 13.85
N ARG A 45 0.92 -11.22 12.82
CA ARG A 45 0.30 -12.46 12.31
C ARG A 45 0.96 -13.73 12.83
N GLU A 46 2.09 -13.58 13.49
CA GLU A 46 2.83 -14.67 14.06
C GLU A 46 2.59 -14.75 15.57
N SER A 47 3.01 -15.87 16.19
CA SER A 47 2.90 -16.11 17.62
C SER A 47 4.25 -16.47 18.21
N GLY A 48 4.52 -16.01 19.43
CA GLY A 48 5.76 -16.28 20.15
C GLY A 48 6.32 -15.04 20.84
N PRO A 49 7.48 -15.14 21.49
CA PRO A 49 8.12 -14.00 22.17
C PRO A 49 8.41 -12.84 21.19
N GLY A 50 7.88 -11.65 21.49
CA GLY A 50 8.04 -10.46 20.66
C GLY A 50 7.19 -10.44 19.37
N LEU A 51 6.28 -11.40 19.20
CA LEU A 51 5.37 -11.51 18.07
C LEU A 51 3.92 -11.30 18.51
N GLY A 52 3.01 -11.19 17.55
CA GLY A 52 1.59 -10.94 17.79
C GLY A 52 1.22 -9.45 17.82
N PRO A 53 -0.08 -9.14 17.88
CA PRO A 53 -0.57 -7.75 17.83
C PRO A 53 0.00 -6.87 18.94
N GLU A 54 0.26 -7.45 20.12
CA GLU A 54 0.78 -6.72 21.27
C GLU A 54 2.22 -6.21 21.10
N ALA A 55 2.99 -6.80 20.18
CA ALA A 55 4.36 -6.39 19.89
C ALA A 55 4.46 -4.94 19.36
N MET A 56 3.35 -4.37 18.86
CA MET A 56 3.29 -2.97 18.42
C MET A 56 3.23 -1.97 19.58
N ALA A 57 2.72 -2.38 20.74
CA ALA A 57 2.39 -1.47 21.85
C ALA A 57 3.56 -0.62 22.35
N PRO A 58 4.80 -1.13 22.52
CA PRO A 58 5.93 -0.31 22.94
C PRO A 58 6.22 0.84 21.98
N TYR A 59 6.14 0.60 20.67
CA TYR A 59 6.39 1.60 19.63
C TYR A 59 5.31 2.67 19.57
N LEU A 60 4.04 2.27 19.69
CA LEU A 60 2.89 3.19 19.66
C LEU A 60 2.78 4.04 20.93
N LYS A 61 3.15 3.47 22.09
CA LYS A 61 3.16 4.18 23.38
C LYS A 61 4.44 4.98 23.64
N GLY A 62 5.46 4.80 22.81
CA GLY A 62 6.77 5.42 23.00
C GLY A 62 7.55 4.89 24.23
N THR A 63 7.24 3.66 24.66
CA THR A 63 7.86 3.08 25.85
C THR A 63 9.18 2.41 25.47
N ASN A 64 10.30 2.98 25.94
CA ASN A 64 11.65 2.46 25.71
C ASN A 64 12.03 2.34 24.23
N VAL A 65 11.54 3.25 23.38
CA VAL A 65 11.90 3.36 21.96
C VAL A 65 12.38 4.76 21.64
N ALA A 66 13.44 4.87 20.83
CA ALA A 66 14.02 6.16 20.44
C ALA A 66 13.08 6.98 19.55
N HIS A 67 12.31 6.28 18.70
CA HIS A 67 11.42 6.91 17.72
C HIS A 67 10.01 6.28 17.82
N PRO A 68 9.10 6.87 18.61
CA PRO A 68 7.71 6.44 18.69
C PRO A 68 7.01 6.49 17.33
N GLN A 69 6.14 5.53 17.08
CA GLN A 69 5.36 5.46 15.84
C GLN A 69 3.94 5.97 16.08
N PHE A 70 3.46 6.80 15.17
CA PHE A 70 2.09 7.36 15.27
C PHE A 70 1.03 6.27 15.09
N ALA A 71 1.22 5.41 14.07
CA ALA A 71 0.31 4.32 13.73
C ALA A 71 1.02 3.29 12.84
N PRO A 72 0.54 2.02 12.77
CA PRO A 72 1.01 1.08 11.76
C PRO A 72 0.52 1.47 10.34
N PRO A 73 1.24 1.07 9.26
CA PRO A 73 2.41 0.21 9.30
C PRO A 73 3.68 0.93 9.73
N PHE A 74 4.54 0.16 10.38
CA PHE A 74 5.96 0.50 10.51
C PHE A 74 6.81 -0.75 10.28
N LEU A 75 8.05 -0.52 9.82
CA LEU A 75 9.02 -1.55 9.51
C LEU A 75 10.20 -1.41 10.47
N LYS A 76 10.66 -2.53 11.02
CA LYS A 76 11.93 -2.59 11.73
C LYS A 76 12.95 -3.38 10.90
N HIS A 77 14.19 -2.89 10.86
CA HIS A 77 15.31 -3.54 10.19
C HIS A 77 16.59 -3.26 11.01
N GLY A 78 17.02 -4.24 11.79
CA GLY A 78 18.02 -4.04 12.83
C GLY A 78 17.51 -3.05 13.88
N ASP A 79 18.28 -2.00 14.15
CA ASP A 79 17.91 -0.95 15.10
C ASP A 79 17.03 0.16 14.47
N LEU A 80 16.91 0.16 13.14
CA LEU A 80 16.15 1.17 12.44
C LEU A 80 14.65 0.84 12.46
N VAL A 81 13.83 1.82 12.90
CA VAL A 81 12.36 1.74 12.85
C VAL A 81 11.81 2.85 11.95
N ILE A 82 11.02 2.48 10.95
CA ILE A 82 10.54 3.39 9.91
C ILE A 82 9.02 3.31 9.85
N GLY A 83 8.34 4.42 10.07
CA GLY A 83 6.90 4.55 9.89
C GLY A 83 6.53 5.15 8.53
N GLN A 84 5.21 5.18 8.26
CA GLN A 84 4.59 5.69 7.03
C GLN A 84 4.86 4.82 5.80
N THR A 85 3.79 4.31 5.19
CA THR A 85 3.87 3.42 4.02
C THR A 85 4.80 3.96 2.93
N ALA A 86 4.65 5.24 2.55
CA ALA A 86 5.48 5.84 1.50
C ALA A 86 6.97 5.90 1.88
N ASN A 87 7.27 6.18 3.15
CA ASN A 87 8.64 6.23 3.66
C ASN A 87 9.26 4.82 3.77
N ILE A 88 8.48 3.83 4.18
CA ILE A 88 8.91 2.42 4.18
C ILE A 88 9.27 1.97 2.76
N LEU A 89 8.44 2.30 1.77
CA LEU A 89 8.65 1.96 0.37
C LEU A 89 9.85 2.69 -0.23
N LEU A 90 10.06 3.96 0.12
CA LEU A 90 11.27 4.71 -0.24
C LEU A 90 12.55 4.04 0.29
N TYR A 91 12.49 3.48 1.50
CA TYR A 91 13.59 2.76 2.12
C TYR A 91 13.84 1.39 1.47
N LEU A 92 12.78 0.62 1.24
CA LEU A 92 12.85 -0.74 0.70
C LEU A 92 13.20 -0.76 -0.79
N GLY A 93 12.61 0.15 -1.58
CA GLY A 93 12.71 0.14 -3.03
C GLY A 93 14.15 0.00 -3.56
N PRO A 94 15.10 0.89 -3.20
CA PRO A 94 16.49 0.78 -3.67
C PRO A 94 17.20 -0.49 -3.17
N ARG A 95 16.88 -0.95 -1.95
CA ARG A 95 17.51 -2.13 -1.33
C ARG A 95 17.08 -3.42 -1.97
N LEU A 96 15.85 -3.46 -2.47
CA LEU A 96 15.24 -4.64 -3.08
C LEU A 96 15.24 -4.60 -4.62
N GLY A 97 15.90 -3.60 -5.22
CA GLY A 97 15.91 -3.45 -6.68
C GLY A 97 14.57 -3.01 -7.28
N LEU A 98 13.66 -2.48 -6.46
CA LEU A 98 12.31 -2.04 -6.82
C LEU A 98 12.17 -0.51 -6.78
N ALA A 99 13.21 0.19 -7.20
CA ALA A 99 13.22 1.64 -7.40
C ALA A 99 14.09 2.02 -8.60
N PRO A 100 13.88 3.18 -9.23
CA PRO A 100 14.79 3.71 -10.24
C PRO A 100 16.19 3.94 -9.71
N GLU A 101 17.18 3.96 -10.61
CA GLU A 101 18.60 4.09 -10.23
C GLU A 101 19.00 5.55 -9.94
N SER A 102 18.53 6.50 -10.74
CA SER A 102 18.87 7.91 -10.55
C SER A 102 18.10 8.52 -9.36
N GLU A 103 18.73 9.48 -8.70
CA GLU A 103 18.10 10.20 -7.60
C GLU A 103 16.83 10.94 -8.05
N GLY A 104 16.86 11.62 -9.20
CA GLY A 104 15.71 12.34 -9.74
C GLY A 104 14.51 11.43 -9.98
N GLU A 105 14.73 10.25 -10.58
CA GLU A 105 13.67 9.28 -10.79
C GLU A 105 13.18 8.65 -9.46
N ARG A 106 14.04 8.46 -8.46
CA ARG A 106 13.62 8.01 -7.12
C ARG A 106 12.75 9.04 -6.42
N LEU A 107 13.09 10.32 -6.51
CA LEU A 107 12.26 11.40 -5.96
C LEU A 107 10.92 11.47 -6.67
N TYR A 108 10.90 11.30 -8.01
CA TYR A 108 9.65 11.23 -8.76
C TYR A 108 8.80 10.01 -8.38
N ALA A 109 9.41 8.83 -8.25
CA ALA A 109 8.72 7.64 -7.74
C ALA A 109 8.11 7.89 -6.35
N HIS A 110 8.85 8.55 -5.47
CA HIS A 110 8.35 8.91 -4.14
C HIS A 110 7.19 9.92 -4.18
N GLN A 111 7.27 10.93 -5.07
CA GLN A 111 6.16 11.86 -5.31
C GLN A 111 4.89 11.12 -5.74
N LEU A 112 4.99 10.17 -6.67
CA LEU A 112 3.86 9.34 -7.09
C LEU A 112 3.30 8.51 -5.93
N GLN A 113 4.18 7.95 -5.10
CA GLN A 113 3.77 7.18 -3.92
C GLN A 113 3.04 8.06 -2.87
N LEU A 114 3.45 9.30 -2.69
CA LEU A 114 2.73 10.27 -1.84
C LEU A 114 1.35 10.59 -2.41
N THR A 115 1.24 10.75 -3.74
CA THR A 115 -0.06 10.94 -4.40
C THR A 115 -0.97 9.71 -4.23
N ILE A 116 -0.43 8.49 -4.25
CA ILE A 116 -1.18 7.28 -3.90
C ILE A 116 -1.63 7.32 -2.43
N ALA A 117 -0.78 7.79 -1.51
CA ALA A 117 -1.15 7.90 -0.10
C ALA A 117 -2.31 8.89 0.13
N ASP A 118 -2.33 10.00 -0.61
CA ASP A 118 -3.45 10.96 -0.60
C ASP A 118 -4.74 10.29 -1.08
N LEU A 119 -4.71 9.57 -2.20
CA LEU A 119 -5.89 8.84 -2.70
C LEU A 119 -6.36 7.79 -1.70
N VAL A 120 -5.46 7.04 -1.07
CA VAL A 120 -5.79 6.06 -0.02
C VAL A 120 -6.49 6.74 1.17
N MET A 121 -6.12 7.97 1.51
CA MET A 121 -6.80 8.73 2.55
C MET A 121 -8.22 9.16 2.10
N GLU A 122 -8.37 9.62 0.85
CA GLU A 122 -9.70 9.96 0.32
C GLU A 122 -10.61 8.72 0.23
N ILE A 123 -10.07 7.54 -0.11
CA ILE A 123 -10.83 6.27 -0.06
C ILE A 123 -11.28 5.97 1.38
N GLN A 124 -10.45 6.21 2.38
CA GLN A 124 -10.84 6.04 3.77
C GLN A 124 -11.99 6.99 4.16
N HIS A 125 -12.00 8.22 3.67
CA HIS A 125 -13.06 9.17 3.93
C HIS A 125 -14.40 8.80 3.28
N THR A 126 -14.45 7.89 2.30
CA THR A 126 -15.71 7.39 1.75
C THR A 126 -16.57 6.65 2.79
N HIS A 127 -15.96 6.14 3.84
CA HIS A 127 -16.68 5.45 4.92
C HIS A 127 -16.38 6.02 6.33
N HIS A 128 -15.46 6.99 6.46
CA HIS A 128 -15.14 7.72 7.69
C HIS A 128 -14.97 9.23 7.41
N PRO A 129 -15.97 9.92 6.86
CA PRO A 129 -15.84 11.32 6.46
C PRO A 129 -15.80 12.30 7.62
N VAL A 130 -16.45 11.99 8.74
CA VAL A 130 -16.58 12.88 9.91
C VAL A 130 -15.48 12.62 10.91
N ALA A 131 -15.34 11.38 11.37
CA ALA A 131 -14.34 11.02 12.36
C ALA A 131 -13.94 9.54 12.26
N HIS A 132 -12.65 9.26 12.49
CA HIS A 132 -12.12 7.89 12.51
C HIS A 132 -12.62 7.05 13.69
N GLY A 133 -13.04 7.70 14.78
CA GLY A 133 -13.53 7.02 15.97
C GLY A 133 -15.01 6.64 15.92
N LEU A 134 -15.75 7.13 14.93
CA LEU A 134 -17.14 6.75 14.70
C LEU A 134 -17.24 5.50 13.85
N TYR A 135 -18.28 4.68 14.08
CA TYR A 135 -18.61 3.60 13.16
C TYR A 135 -19.20 4.15 11.86
N TYR A 136 -19.18 3.33 10.81
CA TYR A 136 -19.77 3.73 9.51
C TYR A 136 -21.24 4.09 9.65
N GLU A 137 -21.99 3.33 10.45
CA GLU A 137 -23.40 3.50 10.73
C GLU A 137 -23.74 4.87 11.35
N ASP A 138 -22.81 5.43 12.13
CA ASP A 138 -22.98 6.73 12.82
C ASP A 138 -22.75 7.92 11.89
N GLN A 139 -22.19 7.72 10.69
CA GLN A 139 -21.83 8.75 9.72
C GLN A 139 -22.22 8.38 8.28
N LYS A 140 -23.22 7.51 8.14
CA LYS A 140 -23.62 6.93 6.85
C LYS A 140 -24.10 8.00 5.85
N ALA A 141 -24.87 8.99 6.30
CA ALA A 141 -25.38 10.06 5.43
C ALA A 141 -24.25 10.91 4.84
N GLU A 142 -23.28 11.27 5.67
CA GLU A 142 -22.07 12.01 5.28
C GLU A 142 -21.19 11.16 4.37
N ALA A 143 -21.06 9.86 4.65
CA ALA A 143 -20.31 8.90 3.83
C ALA A 143 -20.90 8.79 2.41
N ILE A 144 -22.21 8.69 2.27
CA ILE A 144 -22.90 8.69 0.98
C ILE A 144 -22.64 10.02 0.24
N THR A 145 -22.74 11.14 0.93
CA THR A 145 -22.50 12.46 0.33
C THR A 145 -21.06 12.61 -0.13
N TYR A 146 -20.10 12.27 0.72
CA TYR A 146 -18.67 12.35 0.38
C TYR A 146 -18.35 11.42 -0.80
N THR A 147 -18.81 10.17 -0.76
CA THR A 147 -18.50 9.17 -1.78
C THR A 147 -19.03 9.57 -3.15
N ARG A 148 -20.22 10.18 -3.22
CA ARG A 148 -20.75 10.68 -4.49
C ARG A 148 -19.82 11.69 -5.15
N HIS A 149 -19.29 12.67 -4.41
CA HIS A 149 -18.30 13.63 -4.93
C HIS A 149 -16.94 12.97 -5.23
N PHE A 150 -16.50 12.07 -4.36
CA PHE A 150 -15.27 11.32 -4.59
C PHE A 150 -15.32 10.53 -5.92
N LEU A 151 -16.37 9.76 -6.17
CA LEU A 151 -16.53 8.96 -7.37
C LEU A 151 -16.76 9.80 -8.64
N ALA A 152 -17.41 10.97 -8.51
CA ALA A 152 -17.70 11.85 -9.64
C ALA A 152 -16.48 12.69 -10.08
N GLU A 153 -15.66 13.15 -9.15
CA GLU A 153 -14.63 14.15 -9.42
C GLU A 153 -13.23 13.69 -9.04
N ARG A 154 -13.05 13.16 -7.82
CA ARG A 154 -11.73 12.89 -7.28
C ARG A 154 -11.11 11.64 -7.86
N LEU A 155 -11.85 10.53 -7.88
CA LEU A 155 -11.37 9.28 -8.44
C LEU A 155 -10.96 9.43 -9.92
N PRO A 156 -11.77 10.03 -10.82
CA PRO A 156 -11.36 10.31 -12.19
C PRO A 156 -10.12 11.22 -12.30
N LYS A 157 -9.96 12.19 -11.42
CA LYS A 157 -8.79 13.07 -11.39
C LYS A 157 -7.51 12.29 -11.09
N PHE A 158 -7.54 11.41 -10.07
CA PHE A 158 -6.39 10.59 -9.70
C PHE A 158 -6.06 9.56 -10.78
N LEU A 159 -7.03 8.79 -11.24
CA LEU A 159 -6.81 7.78 -12.26
C LEU A 159 -6.34 8.40 -13.58
N GLY A 160 -6.95 9.51 -14.00
CA GLY A 160 -6.52 10.26 -15.18
C GLY A 160 -5.12 10.85 -15.07
N PHE A 161 -4.70 11.26 -13.85
CA PHE A 161 -3.32 11.67 -13.61
C PHE A 161 -2.35 10.51 -13.82
N PHE A 162 -2.59 9.35 -13.18
CA PHE A 162 -1.71 8.19 -13.30
C PHE A 162 -1.74 7.56 -14.71
N GLU A 163 -2.86 7.59 -15.41
CA GLU A 163 -2.94 7.17 -16.82
C GLU A 163 -2.05 8.02 -17.70
N ARG A 164 -2.05 9.37 -17.53
CA ARG A 164 -1.13 10.27 -18.25
C ARG A 164 0.33 10.07 -17.84
N VAL A 165 0.58 9.82 -16.53
CA VAL A 165 1.93 9.50 -16.03
C VAL A 165 2.45 8.23 -16.68
N LEU A 166 1.63 7.21 -16.80
CA LEU A 166 2.01 5.96 -17.44
C LEU A 166 2.23 6.17 -18.96
N GLY A 167 1.27 6.81 -19.65
CA GLY A 167 1.33 6.99 -21.10
C GLY A 167 1.52 5.65 -21.82
N GLU A 168 2.50 5.59 -22.73
CA GLU A 168 2.87 4.36 -23.44
C GLU A 168 3.93 3.51 -22.72
N ARG A 169 4.33 3.90 -21.51
CA ARG A 169 5.38 3.20 -20.75
C ARG A 169 4.83 1.94 -20.08
N GLU A 170 5.73 1.03 -19.76
CA GLU A 170 5.39 -0.18 -18.99
C GLU A 170 5.32 0.09 -17.48
N HIS A 171 6.01 1.14 -16.99
CA HIS A 171 6.16 1.46 -15.57
C HIS A 171 5.87 2.92 -15.29
N LEU A 172 5.36 3.22 -14.09
CA LEU A 172 5.02 4.57 -13.65
C LEU A 172 6.25 5.44 -13.42
N ALA A 173 7.36 4.84 -12.97
CA ALA A 173 8.61 5.55 -12.72
C ALA A 173 9.81 4.76 -13.26
N GLY A 174 10.70 5.45 -13.97
CA GLY A 174 11.86 4.82 -14.58
C GLY A 174 11.50 3.85 -15.71
N ASN A 175 12.40 2.89 -15.97
CA ASN A 175 12.31 1.94 -17.07
C ASN A 175 12.19 0.46 -16.60
N ARG A 176 11.94 0.24 -15.31
CA ARG A 176 11.78 -1.07 -14.68
C ARG A 176 10.77 -1.02 -13.56
N LEU A 177 10.31 -2.20 -13.14
CA LEU A 177 9.40 -2.36 -12.02
C LEU A 177 9.87 -1.60 -10.78
N SER A 178 8.95 -0.87 -10.17
CA SER A 178 9.16 -0.15 -8.91
C SER A 178 8.04 -0.43 -7.90
N TYR A 179 8.28 -0.06 -6.64
CA TYR A 179 7.25 -0.14 -5.60
C TYR A 179 5.99 0.67 -5.93
N VAL A 180 6.09 1.68 -6.80
CA VAL A 180 4.94 2.48 -7.23
C VAL A 180 4.00 1.66 -8.12
N ASP A 181 4.53 0.80 -8.98
CA ASP A 181 3.75 -0.09 -9.84
C ASP A 181 3.00 -1.12 -8.99
N LEU A 182 3.67 -1.70 -7.98
CA LEU A 182 3.06 -2.61 -7.01
C LEU A 182 1.98 -1.91 -6.17
N SER A 183 2.21 -0.64 -5.81
CA SER A 183 1.23 0.18 -5.10
C SER A 183 0.01 0.48 -5.98
N MET A 184 0.21 0.76 -7.27
CA MET A 184 -0.90 0.97 -8.21
C MET A 184 -1.73 -0.31 -8.39
N PHE A 185 -1.08 -1.47 -8.47
CA PHE A 185 -1.76 -2.77 -8.47
C PHE A 185 -2.70 -2.89 -7.26
N GLN A 186 -2.18 -2.70 -6.05
CA GLN A 186 -2.98 -2.79 -4.82
C GLN A 186 -4.11 -1.77 -4.78
N LEU A 187 -3.87 -0.57 -5.29
CA LEU A 187 -4.86 0.49 -5.35
C LEU A 187 -6.04 0.11 -6.25
N ILE A 188 -5.77 -0.37 -7.48
CA ILE A 188 -6.81 -0.78 -8.44
C ILE A 188 -7.59 -1.97 -7.89
N ASP A 189 -6.90 -2.97 -7.33
CA ASP A 189 -7.52 -4.14 -6.72
C ASP A 189 -8.46 -3.75 -5.56
N GLY A 190 -8.01 -2.82 -4.71
CA GLY A 190 -8.81 -2.27 -3.62
C GLY A 190 -10.01 -1.43 -4.10
N LEU A 191 -9.86 -0.64 -5.16
CA LEU A 191 -10.95 0.11 -5.77
C LEU A 191 -12.00 -0.82 -6.39
N ARG A 192 -11.59 -1.89 -7.06
CA ARG A 192 -12.48 -2.93 -7.59
C ARG A 192 -13.29 -3.60 -6.49
N PHE A 193 -12.67 -3.84 -5.33
CA PHE A 193 -13.38 -4.35 -4.16
C PHE A 193 -14.36 -3.33 -3.58
N SER A 194 -13.91 -2.09 -3.36
CA SER A 194 -14.73 -1.06 -2.70
C SER A 194 -15.87 -0.54 -3.58
N PHE A 195 -15.61 -0.37 -4.88
CA PHE A 195 -16.53 0.27 -5.84
C PHE A 195 -16.66 -0.54 -7.14
N PRO A 196 -17.15 -1.81 -7.06
CA PRO A 196 -17.18 -2.72 -8.21
C PRO A 196 -18.00 -2.20 -9.38
N LYS A 197 -19.17 -1.56 -9.13
CA LYS A 197 -20.03 -1.01 -10.18
C LYS A 197 -19.36 0.18 -10.89
N THR A 198 -18.74 1.05 -10.11
CA THR A 198 -18.03 2.23 -10.65
C THR A 198 -16.82 1.80 -11.46
N MET A 199 -15.97 0.92 -10.92
CA MET A 199 -14.78 0.44 -11.61
C MET A 199 -15.12 -0.27 -12.90
N ALA A 200 -16.10 -1.17 -12.93
CA ALA A 200 -16.57 -1.84 -14.14
C ALA A 200 -17.00 -0.85 -15.25
N ARG A 201 -17.51 0.31 -14.87
CA ARG A 201 -17.92 1.36 -15.81
C ARG A 201 -16.77 2.18 -16.35
N ILE A 202 -15.79 2.58 -15.48
CA ILE A 202 -14.77 3.59 -15.83
C ILE A 202 -13.44 2.99 -16.28
N GLU A 203 -13.12 1.74 -15.97
CA GLU A 203 -11.82 1.11 -16.31
C GLU A 203 -11.47 1.16 -17.79
N ARG A 204 -12.49 1.15 -18.68
CA ARG A 204 -12.30 1.31 -20.13
C ARG A 204 -11.59 2.61 -20.52
N ASP A 205 -11.66 3.63 -19.66
CA ASP A 205 -11.06 4.94 -19.88
C ASP A 205 -9.62 5.02 -19.34
N TYR A 206 -9.17 3.97 -18.60
CA TYR A 206 -7.85 3.87 -17.95
C TYR A 206 -7.15 2.56 -18.34
N ARG A 207 -7.08 2.28 -19.65
CA ARG A 207 -6.58 1.00 -20.17
C ARG A 207 -5.13 0.73 -19.85
N GLY A 208 -4.31 1.77 -19.77
CA GLY A 208 -2.90 1.66 -19.38
C GLY A 208 -2.74 1.16 -17.95
N LEU A 209 -3.51 1.72 -17.01
CA LEU A 209 -3.49 1.30 -15.61
C LEU A 209 -4.05 -0.12 -15.43
N VAL A 210 -5.10 -0.49 -16.16
CA VAL A 210 -5.63 -1.86 -16.15
C VAL A 210 -4.59 -2.84 -16.67
N ALA A 211 -3.93 -2.52 -17.78
CA ALA A 211 -2.86 -3.36 -18.33
C ALA A 211 -1.64 -3.45 -17.38
N LEU A 212 -1.30 -2.36 -16.69
CA LEU A 212 -0.28 -2.39 -15.63
C LEU A 212 -0.68 -3.34 -14.50
N HIS A 213 -1.92 -3.21 -13.98
CA HIS A 213 -2.44 -4.11 -12.94
C HIS A 213 -2.32 -5.57 -13.35
N ASP A 214 -2.75 -5.93 -14.57
CA ASP A 214 -2.75 -7.32 -15.04
C ASP A 214 -1.31 -7.86 -15.21
N ARG A 215 -0.38 -7.03 -15.71
CA ARG A 215 1.04 -7.38 -15.78
C ARG A 215 1.64 -7.65 -14.40
N ILE A 216 1.30 -6.82 -13.40
CA ILE A 216 1.77 -7.00 -12.02
C ILE A 216 1.17 -8.28 -11.42
N ALA A 217 -0.13 -8.52 -11.59
CA ALA A 217 -0.80 -9.74 -11.12
C ALA A 217 -0.18 -11.02 -11.70
N ALA A 218 0.29 -10.96 -12.95
CA ALA A 218 0.91 -12.09 -13.66
C ALA A 218 2.39 -12.34 -13.29
N ARG A 219 3.03 -11.46 -12.52
CA ARG A 219 4.43 -11.66 -12.10
C ARG A 219 4.54 -12.89 -11.21
N PRO A 220 5.54 -13.75 -11.40
CA PRO A 220 5.60 -15.04 -10.70
C PRO A 220 5.49 -14.93 -9.17
N ASN A 221 6.22 -14.00 -8.55
CA ASN A 221 6.23 -13.81 -7.10
C ASN A 221 4.91 -13.22 -6.59
N VAL A 222 4.38 -12.20 -7.26
CA VAL A 222 3.06 -11.63 -6.95
C VAL A 222 1.98 -12.69 -7.12
N ALA A 223 1.94 -13.41 -8.25
CA ALA A 223 0.94 -14.44 -8.52
C ALA A 223 0.97 -15.58 -7.48
N ALA A 224 2.17 -15.97 -7.02
CA ALA A 224 2.32 -16.96 -5.95
C ALA A 224 1.81 -16.41 -4.61
N TYR A 225 2.12 -15.16 -4.28
CA TYR A 225 1.62 -14.49 -3.09
C TYR A 225 0.10 -14.37 -3.08
N LEU A 226 -0.50 -13.92 -4.19
CA LEU A 226 -1.96 -13.76 -4.33
C LEU A 226 -2.75 -15.06 -4.07
N LYS A 227 -2.14 -16.22 -4.37
CA LYS A 227 -2.73 -17.55 -4.14
C LYS A 227 -2.40 -18.12 -2.76
N SER A 228 -1.53 -17.49 -2.01
CA SER A 228 -1.05 -18.01 -0.72
C SER A 228 -1.95 -17.55 0.44
N PRO A 229 -1.96 -18.29 1.58
CA PRO A 229 -2.64 -17.84 2.79
C PRO A 229 -2.02 -16.58 3.43
N ARG A 230 -0.88 -16.12 2.94
CA ARG A 230 -0.26 -14.87 3.37
C ARG A 230 -1.03 -13.65 2.84
N ARG A 231 -1.67 -13.74 1.67
CA ARG A 231 -2.59 -12.70 1.18
C ARG A 231 -3.89 -12.75 1.99
N LEU A 232 -4.15 -11.71 2.77
CA LEU A 232 -5.39 -11.61 3.54
C LEU A 232 -6.59 -11.38 2.60
N PRO A 233 -7.77 -11.94 2.90
CA PRO A 233 -8.98 -11.63 2.14
C PRO A 233 -9.41 -10.17 2.34
N TRP A 234 -10.14 -9.63 1.37
CA TRP A 234 -10.84 -8.37 1.52
C TRP A 234 -11.94 -8.45 2.59
N ASN A 235 -12.15 -7.37 3.32
CA ASN A 235 -13.19 -7.25 4.34
C ASN A 235 -13.47 -5.78 4.69
N GLU A 236 -14.49 -5.52 5.54
CA GLU A 236 -14.90 -4.18 5.96
C GLU A 236 -14.15 -3.66 7.20
N ARG A 237 -12.87 -4.04 7.39
CA ARG A 237 -12.03 -3.60 8.53
C ARG A 237 -10.85 -2.75 8.12
N GLY A 238 -10.53 -2.73 6.81
CA GLY A 238 -9.39 -2.00 6.25
C GLY A 238 -9.77 -0.62 5.72
N VAL A 239 -8.86 -0.09 4.92
CA VAL A 239 -9.06 1.16 4.14
C VAL A 239 -10.06 0.92 3.00
N PHE A 240 -9.93 -0.20 2.32
CA PHE A 240 -10.84 -0.59 1.25
C PHE A 240 -12.00 -1.37 1.86
N ARG A 241 -13.21 -0.84 1.75
CA ARG A 241 -14.44 -1.44 2.25
C ARG A 241 -15.53 -1.37 1.21
N HIS A 242 -16.36 -2.39 1.15
CA HIS A 242 -17.48 -2.44 0.23
C HIS A 242 -18.80 -2.21 0.96
N TYR A 243 -19.43 -1.07 0.69
CA TYR A 243 -20.78 -0.75 1.14
C TYR A 243 -21.63 -0.46 -0.12
N PRO A 244 -22.55 -1.36 -0.51
CA PRO A 244 -23.30 -1.24 -1.79
C PRO A 244 -23.98 0.10 -1.98
N GLU A 245 -24.51 0.69 -0.92
CA GLU A 245 -25.22 1.97 -0.92
C GLU A 245 -24.32 3.19 -1.25
N LEU A 246 -23.01 3.04 -1.13
CA LEU A 246 -22.07 4.12 -1.51
C LEU A 246 -21.97 4.29 -3.02
N GLU A 247 -22.42 3.31 -3.82
CA GLU A 247 -22.49 3.36 -5.28
C GLU A 247 -23.91 3.51 -5.82
N GLU A 248 -24.90 3.62 -4.95
CA GLU A 248 -26.28 3.87 -5.35
C GLU A 248 -26.46 5.36 -5.69
N ARG A 249 -27.20 5.63 -6.79
CA ARG A 249 -27.45 6.99 -7.31
C ARG A 249 -28.74 7.57 -6.72
#